data_465195c216e93e55ad10f715eafd7327
#
_entry.id   465195c216e93e55ad10f715eafd7327
#
_cell.length_a   1.000
_cell.length_b   1.000
_cell.length_c   1.000
_cell.angle_alpha   90.00
_cell.angle_beta   90.00
_cell.angle_gamma   90.00
#
_symmetry.space_group_name_H-M   'P 1'
#
loop_
_entity.id
_entity.type
_entity.pdbx_description
1 polymer ?
#
loop_
_entity_poly.entity_id
_entity_poly.type
_entity_poly.pdbx_seq_one_letter_code
_entity_poly.pdbx_strand_id
1 'polypeptide(L)' 'MIDKLIKLTMLGEASVWLSVDCIDFMYRTFAVNCNSNENIPYTRIVTTHEEFFVKETPEEIEQMWAVMRHEN' A
#
# COMPACT_ATOMS: atom_id res chain seq x y z
N MET A 1 14.27 -6.13 -18.66
CA MET A 1 13.57 -4.95 -18.17
C MET A 1 13.21 -5.09 -16.70
N ILE A 2 13.44 -4.05 -15.94
CA ILE A 2 13.18 -4.07 -14.49
C ILE A 2 11.78 -3.50 -14.23
N ASP A 3 10.97 -4.26 -13.54
CA ASP A 3 9.67 -3.77 -13.11
C ASP A 3 9.87 -2.69 -12.06
N LYS A 4 9.03 -1.69 -12.10
CA LYS A 4 9.07 -0.61 -11.12
C LYS A 4 8.27 -1.05 -9.90
N LEU A 5 9.00 -1.39 -8.86
CA LEU A 5 8.40 -1.87 -7.62
C LEU A 5 8.45 -0.79 -6.55
N ILE A 6 7.37 -0.71 -5.78
CA ILE A 6 7.36 0.15 -4.60
C ILE A 6 7.39 -0.76 -3.37
N LYS A 7 8.09 -0.31 -2.35
CA LYS A 7 8.21 -1.06 -1.10
C LYS A 7 7.23 -0.50 -0.09
N LEU A 8 6.37 -1.36 0.41
CA LEU A 8 5.34 -0.98 1.37
C LEU A 8 5.46 -1.83 2.63
N THR A 9 4.94 -1.31 3.73
CA THR A 9 4.97 -1.99 5.01
C THR A 9 3.58 -2.52 5.33
N MET A 10 3.46 -3.82 5.47
CA MET A 10 2.20 -4.44 5.83
C MET A 10 1.90 -4.22 7.32
N LEU A 11 0.66 -4.39 7.70
CA LEU A 11 0.26 -4.16 9.09
C LEU A 11 1.03 -5.02 10.08
N GLY A 12 1.48 -6.20 9.66
CA GLY A 12 2.30 -7.08 10.49
C GLY A 12 3.78 -6.78 10.46
N GLU A 13 4.16 -5.60 10.00
CA GLU A 13 5.55 -5.13 9.92
C GLU A 13 6.38 -5.78 8.82
N ALA A 14 5.80 -6.70 8.06
CA ALA A 14 6.50 -7.30 6.93
C ALA A 14 6.53 -6.34 5.75
N SER A 15 7.59 -6.39 4.97
CA SER A 15 7.70 -5.58 3.76
C SER A 15 7.12 -6.33 2.58
N VAL A 16 6.50 -5.58 1.67
CA VAL A 16 6.01 -6.13 0.42
C VAL A 16 6.42 -5.20 -0.71
N TRP A 17 6.83 -5.78 -1.83
CA TRP A 17 7.21 -5.03 -3.03
C TRP A 17 6.16 -5.29 -4.09
N LEU A 18 5.53 -4.22 -4.56
CA LEU A 18 4.46 -4.31 -5.54
C LEU A 18 4.79 -3.52 -6.78
N SER A 19 4.41 -4.08 -7.92
CA SER A 19 4.45 -3.33 -9.17
C SER A 19 3.24 -2.40 -9.18
N VAL A 20 3.47 -1.12 -9.46
CA VAL A 20 2.37 -0.16 -9.51
C VAL A 20 1.35 -0.51 -10.58
N ASP A 21 1.79 -1.22 -11.63
CA ASP A 21 0.90 -1.61 -12.71
C ASP A 21 -0.08 -2.71 -12.30
N CYS A 22 0.18 -3.39 -11.19
CA CYS A 22 -0.70 -4.44 -10.70
C CYS A 22 -1.82 -3.92 -9.80
N ILE A 23 -1.75 -2.67 -9.40
CA ILE A 23 -2.73 -2.10 -8.49
C ILE A 23 -3.96 -1.67 -9.25
N ASP A 24 -5.10 -2.28 -8.93
CA ASP A 24 -6.38 -1.89 -9.53
C ASP A 24 -6.94 -0.66 -8.86
N PHE A 25 -6.96 -0.67 -7.53
CA PHE A 25 -7.38 0.49 -6.76
C PHE A 25 -6.90 0.34 -5.32
N MET A 26 -6.93 1.44 -4.59
CA MET A 26 -6.60 1.45 -3.18
C MET A 26 -7.42 2.52 -2.48
N TYR A 27 -7.63 2.34 -1.18
CA TYR A 27 -8.36 3.33 -0.39
C TYR A 27 -7.96 3.24 1.07
N ARG A 28 -8.16 4.33 1.78
CA ARG A 28 -7.86 4.44 3.20
C ARG A 28 -9.07 4.00 4.01
N THR A 29 -8.82 3.17 5.02
CA THR A 29 -9.88 2.71 5.88
C THR A 29 -9.32 2.48 7.29
N PHE A 30 -10.12 1.92 8.17
CA PHE A 30 -9.75 1.73 9.57
C PHE A 30 -10.13 0.33 10.03
N ALA A 31 -9.26 -0.25 10.85
CA ALA A 31 -9.55 -1.49 11.56
C ALA A 31 -9.77 -1.14 13.03
N VAL A 32 -10.71 -1.81 13.65
CA VAL A 32 -10.98 -1.60 15.07
C VAL A 32 -10.21 -2.63 15.89
N ASN A 33 -9.44 -2.15 16.85
CA ASN A 33 -8.78 -3.02 17.80
C ASN A 33 -9.74 -3.31 18.94
N CYS A 34 -10.22 -4.55 19.01
CA CYS A 34 -11.23 -4.94 20.00
C CYS A 34 -10.77 -4.77 21.45
N ASN A 35 -9.47 -4.83 21.68
CA ASN A 35 -8.93 -4.74 23.04
C ASN A 35 -8.84 -3.32 23.56
N SER A 36 -8.65 -2.34 22.65
CA SER A 36 -8.43 -0.96 23.07
C SER A 36 -9.45 0.01 22.48
N ASN A 37 -10.38 -0.47 21.65
CA ASN A 37 -11.35 0.36 20.94
C ASN A 37 -10.69 1.44 20.08
N GLU A 38 -9.45 1.23 19.70
CA GLU A 38 -8.77 2.19 18.84
C GLU A 38 -9.02 1.87 17.37
N ASN A 39 -9.16 2.92 16.57
CA ASN A 39 -9.22 2.78 15.13
C ASN A 39 -7.80 2.83 14.58
N ILE A 40 -7.40 1.77 13.91
CA ILE A 40 -6.07 1.69 13.32
C ILE A 40 -6.22 1.98 11.82
N PRO A 41 -5.70 3.12 11.35
CA PRO A 41 -5.81 3.44 9.93
C PRO A 41 -4.87 2.57 9.11
N TYR A 42 -5.36 2.15 7.97
CA TYR A 42 -4.52 1.41 7.02
C TYR A 42 -5.03 1.64 5.60
N THR A 43 -4.21 1.28 4.63
CA THR A 43 -4.57 1.38 3.22
C THR A 43 -4.77 -0.02 2.67
N ARG A 44 -5.93 -0.24 2.07
CA ARG A 44 -6.21 -1.49 1.39
C ARG A 44 -5.85 -1.32 -0.08
N ILE A 45 -4.99 -2.20 -0.56
CA ILE A 45 -4.57 -2.21 -1.96
C ILE A 45 -5.12 -3.46 -2.61
N VAL A 46 -5.87 -3.28 -3.68
CA VAL A 46 -6.48 -4.40 -4.39
C VAL A 46 -5.78 -4.56 -5.73
N THR A 47 -5.29 -5.77 -5.97
CA THR A 47 -4.70 -6.14 -7.24
C THR A 47 -5.59 -7.16 -7.92
N THR A 48 -5.22 -7.58 -9.12
CA THR A 48 -5.99 -8.54 -9.87
C THR A 48 -6.16 -9.88 -9.13
N HIS A 49 -5.16 -10.27 -8.38
CA HIS A 49 -5.15 -11.61 -7.76
C HIS A 49 -5.20 -11.59 -6.24
N GLU A 50 -4.85 -10.48 -5.61
CA GLU A 50 -4.70 -10.43 -4.16
C GLU A 50 -5.07 -9.07 -3.62
N GLU A 51 -5.15 -8.97 -2.30
CA GLU A 51 -5.29 -7.69 -1.64
C GLU A 51 -4.27 -7.61 -0.52
N PHE A 52 -3.82 -6.39 -0.23
CA PHE A 52 -2.79 -6.13 0.79
C PHE A 52 -3.25 -5.00 1.69
N PHE A 53 -2.88 -5.12 2.97
CA PHE A 53 -3.17 -4.09 3.96
C PHE A 53 -1.84 -3.50 4.40
N VAL A 54 -1.63 -2.22 4.09
CA VAL A 54 -0.34 -1.56 4.34
C VAL A 54 -0.53 -0.31 5.18
N LYS A 55 0.55 0.13 5.82
CA LYS A 55 0.54 1.31 6.69
C LYS A 55 0.63 2.61 5.92
N GLU A 56 1.27 2.61 4.78
CA GLU A 56 1.44 3.82 3.98
C GLU A 56 0.08 4.35 3.51
N THR A 57 -0.04 5.67 3.44
CA THR A 57 -1.27 6.28 2.95
C THR A 57 -1.29 6.22 1.42
N PRO A 58 -2.49 6.33 0.81
CA PRO A 58 -2.56 6.41 -0.66
C PRO A 58 -1.74 7.57 -1.20
N GLU A 59 -1.70 8.68 -0.47
CA GLU A 59 -0.91 9.83 -0.88
C GLU A 59 0.58 9.51 -0.89
N GLU A 60 1.06 8.78 0.11
CA GLU A 60 2.45 8.36 0.15
C GLU A 60 2.79 7.41 -0.99
N ILE A 61 1.88 6.50 -1.29
CA ILE A 61 2.07 5.54 -2.38
C ILE A 61 2.10 6.27 -3.71
N GLU A 62 1.20 7.23 -3.88
CA GLU A 62 1.16 8.06 -5.08
C GLU A 62 2.45 8.83 -5.26
N GLN A 63 2.99 9.33 -4.15
CA GLN A 63 4.26 10.07 -4.18
C GLN A 63 5.40 9.18 -4.63
N MET A 64 5.47 7.96 -4.12
CA MET A 64 6.48 6.99 -4.55
C MET A 64 6.40 6.72 -6.03
N TRP A 65 5.19 6.56 -6.52
CA TRP A 65 4.93 6.32 -7.93
C TRP A 65 5.36 7.51 -8.78
N ALA A 66 5.04 8.71 -8.33
CA ALA A 66 5.41 9.92 -9.05
C ALA A 66 6.93 10.06 -9.17
N VAL A 67 7.65 9.77 -8.09
CA VAL A 67 9.11 9.81 -8.09
C VAL A 67 9.66 8.82 -9.12
N MET A 68 9.13 7.62 -9.14
CA MET A 68 9.58 6.59 -10.08
C MET A 68 9.36 7.02 -11.54
N ARG A 69 8.25 7.67 -11.80
CA ARG A 69 7.94 8.12 -13.16
C ARG A 69 8.85 9.24 -13.63
N HIS A 70 9.36 10.03 -12.70
CA HIS A 70 10.25 11.14 -13.03
C HIS A 70 11.71 10.73 -13.21
N GLU A 71 12.05 9.54 -12.81
CA GLU A 71 13.43 9.06 -12.87
C GLU A 71 13.82 8.42 -14.20
N ASN A 72 12.97 8.44 -15.15
CA ASN A 72 13.26 7.85 -16.47
C ASN A 72 14.15 8.75 -17.30
#